data_a5b4de9fcd54c6a99a942398b3a4201a
#
_entry.id   a5b4de9fcd54c6a99a942398b3a4201a
#
_cell.length_a   1.000
_cell.length_b   1.000
_cell.length_c   1.000
_cell.angle_alpha   90.00
_cell.angle_beta   90.00
_cell.angle_gamma   90.00
#
_symmetry.space_group_name_H-M   'P 1'
#
loop_
_entity.id
_entity.type
_entity.pdbx_description
1 polymer ?
#
loop_
_entity_poly.entity_id
_entity_poly.type
_entity_poly.pdbx_seq_one_letter_code
_entity_poly.pdbx_strand_id
1 'polypeptide(L)'
;MGAPSADPSAAVAGSSAPGPRRRGPDPAVADVRRAVEAALADVPPGALVLVGCSGGPDSLALAAGLAWWARPGRRGGARGRGGALVVDHGLQPRSHAVAARAADVCRALGLAPVRVATLDPGPARGGGGPEARARDGRHAALLEGAAAEGAAAVLLGHTRDDQAEQVLLALARGSGARSLAGIPPRRGLLRRPLLGLPRATTLAACAALGLEPWHDPTNADPRHGGRTDPSGGAGHQRRALVRAHLLPALEADLGPGVAAALARSADLLREDADLLEHLADELLARAARAARDVAPGAAAGADPAAEPSAGAASVALDADVLAAAPAALRRRALRAAAVRAGAPAGDVSAAHAAALDALVTAWRGQGPVRLPGAVEGRRACGRLLLAPAPR
;
A
#
# COMPACT_ATOMS: atom_id res chain seq x y z
N MET A 1 -7.96 -79.92 54.78
CA MET A 1 -9.19 -79.17 54.70
C MET A 1 -8.90 -78.03 53.69
N GLY A 2 -9.59 -78.09 52.60
CA GLY A 2 -9.28 -77.49 51.33
C GLY A 2 -9.42 -76.00 51.25
N ALA A 3 -8.49 -75.40 50.54
CA ALA A 3 -8.63 -74.07 49.97
C ALA A 3 -9.22 -74.21 48.55
N PRO A 4 -10.16 -73.35 48.14
CA PRO A 4 -10.65 -73.34 46.76
C PRO A 4 -9.72 -72.59 45.85
N SER A 5 -9.48 -73.21 44.70
CA SER A 5 -8.74 -72.64 43.55
C SER A 5 -9.45 -71.42 42.93
N ALA A 6 -8.72 -70.40 42.70
CA ALA A 6 -9.17 -69.22 41.93
C ALA A 6 -8.98 -69.43 40.39
N ASP A 7 -10.03 -69.20 39.67
CA ASP A 7 -10.11 -69.25 38.21
C ASP A 7 -9.53 -67.98 37.63
N PRO A 8 -8.55 -68.01 36.69
CA PRO A 8 -8.03 -66.84 36.00
C PRO A 8 -8.65 -66.69 34.60
N SER A 9 -9.87 -66.15 34.50
CA SER A 9 -10.44 -65.75 33.23
C SER A 9 -11.15 -64.43 33.37
N ALA A 10 -10.38 -63.31 33.46
CA ALA A 10 -10.89 -61.96 33.27
C ALA A 10 -10.30 -61.42 31.96
N ALA A 11 -11.14 -61.40 30.94
CA ALA A 11 -10.84 -60.84 29.62
C ALA A 11 -10.44 -59.37 29.77
N VAL A 12 -9.22 -59.06 29.32
CA VAL A 12 -8.72 -57.70 29.16
C VAL A 12 -9.48 -57.06 27.97
N ALA A 13 -10.46 -56.21 28.27
CA ALA A 13 -11.08 -55.32 27.29
C ALA A 13 -10.02 -54.34 26.79
N GLY A 14 -9.59 -54.52 25.55
CA GLY A 14 -8.66 -53.62 24.86
C GLY A 14 -9.28 -52.24 24.71
N SER A 15 -8.83 -51.31 25.55
CA SER A 15 -9.06 -49.87 25.33
C SER A 15 -8.26 -49.44 24.11
N SER A 16 -8.90 -49.39 22.94
CA SER A 16 -8.36 -48.74 21.76
C SER A 16 -8.28 -47.24 22.04
N ALA A 17 -7.08 -46.75 22.35
CA ALA A 17 -6.79 -45.32 22.39
C ALA A 17 -7.26 -44.65 21.09
N PRO A 18 -8.01 -43.53 21.13
CA PRO A 18 -8.41 -42.85 19.93
C PRO A 18 -7.15 -42.40 19.19
N GLY A 19 -7.01 -42.84 17.94
CA GLY A 19 -5.90 -42.47 17.07
C GLY A 19 -5.78 -40.95 16.98
N PRO A 20 -4.57 -40.42 16.70
CA PRO A 20 -4.33 -38.97 16.71
C PRO A 20 -5.35 -38.31 15.78
N ARG A 21 -6.23 -37.49 16.36
CA ARG A 21 -7.15 -36.63 15.61
C ARG A 21 -6.27 -35.80 14.68
N ARG A 22 -6.52 -35.87 13.39
CA ARG A 22 -5.86 -35.00 12.40
C ARG A 22 -6.06 -33.56 12.87
N ARG A 23 -5.05 -32.98 13.48
CA ARG A 23 -5.05 -31.58 13.84
C ARG A 23 -5.18 -30.79 12.55
N GLY A 24 -6.11 -29.85 12.48
CA GLY A 24 -6.19 -28.87 11.42
C GLY A 24 -4.87 -28.08 11.31
N PRO A 25 -4.72 -27.22 10.32
CA PRO A 25 -3.55 -26.35 10.23
C PRO A 25 -3.42 -25.51 11.52
N ASP A 26 -2.18 -25.12 11.85
CA ASP A 26 -1.92 -24.16 12.92
C ASP A 26 -2.82 -22.91 12.75
N PRO A 27 -3.37 -22.34 13.82
CA PRO A 27 -4.27 -21.17 13.74
C PRO A 27 -3.67 -20.00 12.95
N ALA A 28 -2.39 -19.69 13.15
CA ALA A 28 -1.72 -18.61 12.43
C ALA A 28 -1.60 -18.90 10.93
N VAL A 29 -1.34 -20.15 10.55
CA VAL A 29 -1.33 -20.59 9.15
C VAL A 29 -2.74 -20.50 8.55
N ALA A 30 -3.77 -20.87 9.32
CA ALA A 30 -5.17 -20.78 8.90
C ALA A 30 -5.58 -19.32 8.66
N ASP A 31 -5.15 -18.39 9.52
CA ASP A 31 -5.43 -16.95 9.38
C ASP A 31 -4.80 -16.38 8.11
N VAL A 32 -3.52 -16.67 7.84
CA VAL A 32 -2.84 -16.25 6.61
C VAL A 32 -3.57 -16.80 5.37
N ARG A 33 -3.98 -18.08 5.37
CA ARG A 33 -4.70 -18.70 4.26
C ARG A 33 -6.05 -18.03 4.00
N ARG A 34 -6.83 -17.75 5.06
CA ARG A 34 -8.11 -17.05 4.95
C ARG A 34 -7.94 -15.63 4.39
N ALA A 35 -6.92 -14.92 4.86
CA ALA A 35 -6.62 -13.57 4.39
C ALA A 35 -6.25 -13.55 2.90
N VAL A 36 -5.44 -14.52 2.45
CA VAL A 36 -5.09 -14.66 1.02
C VAL A 36 -6.32 -15.05 0.19
N GLU A 37 -7.12 -16.01 0.66
CA GLU A 37 -8.34 -16.45 -0.04
C GLU A 37 -9.34 -15.30 -0.21
N ALA A 38 -9.58 -14.53 0.84
CA ALA A 38 -10.46 -13.36 0.80
C ALA A 38 -9.95 -12.28 -0.16
N ALA A 39 -8.64 -12.01 -0.15
CA ALA A 39 -8.03 -11.01 -1.03
C ALA A 39 -8.02 -11.42 -2.51
N LEU A 40 -8.19 -12.70 -2.82
CA LEU A 40 -8.17 -13.26 -4.18
C LEU A 40 -9.54 -13.76 -4.66
N ALA A 41 -10.61 -13.44 -3.96
CA ALA A 41 -11.96 -13.93 -4.26
C ALA A 41 -12.47 -13.50 -5.65
N ASP A 42 -12.01 -12.36 -6.18
CA ASP A 42 -12.36 -11.80 -7.49
C ASP A 42 -11.36 -12.19 -8.60
N VAL A 43 -10.34 -12.99 -8.31
CA VAL A 43 -9.35 -13.42 -9.30
C VAL A 43 -9.92 -14.56 -10.14
N PRO A 44 -9.90 -14.44 -11.49
CA PRO A 44 -10.40 -15.48 -12.36
C PRO A 44 -9.67 -16.83 -12.18
N PRO A 45 -10.37 -17.96 -12.30
CA PRO A 45 -9.74 -19.28 -12.28
C PRO A 45 -8.62 -19.39 -13.30
N GLY A 46 -7.50 -20.00 -12.90
CA GLY A 46 -6.32 -20.18 -13.76
C GLY A 46 -5.43 -18.94 -13.92
N ALA A 47 -5.86 -17.78 -13.47
CA ALA A 47 -5.04 -16.58 -13.56
C ALA A 47 -3.78 -16.65 -12.66
N LEU A 48 -2.72 -16.01 -13.10
CA LEU A 48 -1.46 -15.93 -12.35
C LEU A 48 -1.54 -14.83 -11.28
N VAL A 49 -1.19 -15.19 -10.07
CA VAL A 49 -0.99 -14.26 -8.95
C VAL A 49 0.47 -14.33 -8.50
N LEU A 50 1.11 -13.19 -8.32
CA LEU A 50 2.49 -13.12 -7.85
C LEU A 50 2.56 -12.61 -6.41
N VAL A 51 3.56 -13.05 -5.65
CA VAL A 51 3.89 -12.47 -4.34
C VAL A 51 5.21 -11.72 -4.42
N GLY A 52 5.24 -10.48 -3.95
CA GLY A 52 6.49 -9.76 -3.71
C GLY A 52 7.15 -10.32 -2.45
N CYS A 53 8.25 -11.05 -2.60
CA CYS A 53 8.93 -11.72 -1.50
C CYS A 53 10.29 -11.07 -1.22
N SER A 54 10.49 -10.57 -0.01
CA SER A 54 11.77 -10.01 0.47
C SER A 54 12.58 -10.99 1.34
N GLY A 55 12.05 -12.18 1.60
CA GLY A 55 12.65 -13.14 2.52
C GLY A 55 12.36 -12.90 4.00
N GLY A 56 11.75 -11.77 4.36
CA GLY A 56 11.31 -11.51 5.73
C GLY A 56 10.03 -12.29 6.11
N PRO A 57 9.68 -12.35 7.42
CA PRO A 57 8.61 -13.22 7.92
C PRO A 57 7.27 -12.95 7.26
N ASP A 58 6.89 -11.68 7.11
CA ASP A 58 5.60 -11.30 6.55
C ASP A 58 5.46 -11.75 5.08
N SER A 59 6.53 -11.58 4.30
CA SER A 59 6.54 -11.98 2.89
C SER A 59 6.65 -13.49 2.70
N LEU A 60 7.33 -14.23 3.58
CA LEU A 60 7.41 -15.68 3.52
C LEU A 60 6.09 -16.33 3.96
N ALA A 61 5.46 -15.85 5.02
CA ALA A 61 4.13 -16.30 5.42
C ALA A 61 3.11 -16.08 4.29
N LEU A 62 3.17 -14.92 3.63
CA LEU A 62 2.33 -14.61 2.48
C LEU A 62 2.60 -15.53 1.29
N ALA A 63 3.87 -15.82 0.98
CA ALA A 63 4.27 -16.74 -0.08
C ALA A 63 3.73 -18.16 0.17
N ALA A 64 3.82 -18.64 1.42
CA ALA A 64 3.24 -19.92 1.81
C ALA A 64 1.71 -19.94 1.71
N GLY A 65 1.05 -18.82 2.05
CA GLY A 65 -0.40 -18.64 1.86
C GLY A 65 -0.82 -18.69 0.40
N LEU A 66 -0.07 -18.02 -0.49
CA LEU A 66 -0.30 -18.06 -1.93
C LEU A 66 -0.04 -19.45 -2.51
N ALA A 67 1.05 -20.10 -2.12
CA ALA A 67 1.35 -21.47 -2.54
C ALA A 67 0.24 -22.47 -2.16
N TRP A 68 -0.34 -22.30 -0.96
CA TRP A 68 -1.50 -23.08 -0.55
C TRP A 68 -2.74 -22.77 -1.41
N TRP A 69 -3.02 -21.50 -1.69
CA TRP A 69 -4.15 -21.08 -2.52
C TRP A 69 -4.04 -21.60 -3.95
N ALA A 70 -2.84 -21.61 -4.53
CA ALA A 70 -2.58 -22.06 -5.89
C ALA A 70 -2.64 -23.60 -6.07
N ARG A 71 -2.66 -24.39 -4.98
CA ARG A 71 -2.76 -25.84 -5.07
C ARG A 71 -4.13 -26.27 -5.59
N PRO A 72 -4.20 -27.29 -6.47
CA PRO A 72 -5.47 -27.85 -6.88
C PRO A 72 -6.29 -28.30 -5.68
N GLY A 73 -7.53 -27.84 -5.60
CA GLY A 73 -8.43 -28.22 -4.51
C GLY A 73 -8.81 -29.70 -4.57
N ARG A 74 -9.26 -30.29 -3.43
CA ARG A 74 -9.73 -31.68 -3.36
C ARG A 74 -10.84 -32.04 -4.37
N ARG A 75 -11.54 -31.05 -4.95
CA ARG A 75 -12.59 -31.21 -5.95
C ARG A 75 -12.12 -30.87 -7.37
N GLY A 76 -10.79 -30.78 -7.62
CA GLY A 76 -10.23 -30.71 -8.98
C GLY A 76 -10.32 -29.34 -9.68
N GLY A 77 -10.86 -28.31 -9.05
CA GLY A 77 -10.87 -26.95 -9.60
C GLY A 77 -9.54 -26.23 -9.35
N ALA A 78 -8.85 -25.78 -10.40
CA ALA A 78 -7.69 -24.89 -10.25
C ALA A 78 -8.20 -23.51 -9.81
N ARG A 79 -7.85 -23.08 -8.58
CA ARG A 79 -8.16 -21.71 -8.11
C ARG A 79 -7.39 -20.68 -8.94
N GLY A 80 -6.10 -20.89 -9.16
CA GLY A 80 -5.22 -20.03 -9.94
C GLY A 80 -3.79 -20.56 -9.91
N ARG A 81 -2.88 -19.81 -10.50
CA ARG A 81 -1.43 -20.09 -10.50
C ARG A 81 -0.73 -19.13 -9.53
N GLY A 82 0.22 -19.61 -8.76
CA GLY A 82 1.01 -18.79 -7.84
C GLY A 82 2.46 -18.68 -8.29
N GLY A 83 3.00 -17.48 -8.35
CA GLY A 83 4.41 -17.22 -8.61
C GLY A 83 5.00 -16.20 -7.62
N ALA A 84 6.28 -15.86 -7.77
CA ALA A 84 6.95 -14.89 -6.90
C ALA A 84 7.83 -13.91 -7.68
N LEU A 85 7.85 -12.67 -7.20
CA LEU A 85 8.79 -11.62 -7.60
C LEU A 85 9.67 -11.28 -6.39
N VAL A 86 10.97 -11.47 -6.52
CA VAL A 86 11.96 -11.07 -5.53
C VAL A 86 12.69 -9.86 -6.07
N VAL A 87 12.75 -8.79 -5.29
CA VAL A 87 13.46 -7.56 -5.72
C VAL A 87 14.74 -7.43 -4.90
N ASP A 88 15.87 -7.55 -5.58
CA ASP A 88 17.18 -7.24 -5.03
C ASP A 88 17.43 -5.74 -5.22
N HIS A 89 17.48 -5.00 -4.11
CA HIS A 89 17.63 -3.54 -4.14
C HIS A 89 19.11 -3.07 -4.13
N GLY A 90 20.08 -4.00 -4.05
CA GLY A 90 21.50 -3.67 -4.14
C GLY A 90 22.07 -2.79 -3.02
N LEU A 91 21.28 -2.44 -2.00
CA LEU A 91 21.67 -1.47 -0.97
C LEU A 91 22.59 -2.05 0.12
N GLN A 92 22.68 -3.37 0.22
CA GLN A 92 23.48 -4.06 1.24
C GLN A 92 24.45 -5.04 0.60
N PRO A 93 25.66 -5.25 1.16
CA PRO A 93 26.69 -6.11 0.59
C PRO A 93 26.27 -7.57 0.35
N ARG A 94 25.18 -8.04 0.96
CA ARG A 94 24.65 -9.41 0.83
C ARG A 94 23.24 -9.47 0.26
N SER A 95 22.73 -8.37 -0.31
CA SER A 95 21.35 -8.30 -0.83
C SER A 95 21.08 -9.37 -1.88
N HIS A 96 22.03 -9.63 -2.77
CA HIS A 96 21.92 -10.69 -3.79
C HIS A 96 21.74 -12.08 -3.17
N ALA A 97 22.52 -12.44 -2.15
CA ALA A 97 22.40 -13.73 -1.47
C ALA A 97 21.05 -13.87 -0.73
N VAL A 98 20.56 -12.79 -0.13
CA VAL A 98 19.24 -12.76 0.51
C VAL A 98 18.13 -12.95 -0.53
N ALA A 99 18.24 -12.25 -1.66
CA ALA A 99 17.25 -12.37 -2.75
C ALA A 99 17.27 -13.79 -3.35
N ALA A 100 18.46 -14.39 -3.57
CA ALA A 100 18.57 -15.76 -4.05
C ALA A 100 17.93 -16.76 -3.08
N ARG A 101 18.22 -16.66 -1.77
CA ARG A 101 17.58 -17.52 -0.74
C ARG A 101 16.07 -17.35 -0.71
N ALA A 102 15.56 -16.12 -0.80
CA ALA A 102 14.11 -15.88 -0.84
C ALA A 102 13.46 -16.53 -2.07
N ALA A 103 14.12 -16.46 -3.23
CA ALA A 103 13.67 -17.11 -4.46
C ALA A 103 13.66 -18.65 -4.32
N ASP A 104 14.68 -19.22 -3.69
CA ASP A 104 14.76 -20.68 -3.46
C ASP A 104 13.66 -21.16 -2.52
N VAL A 105 13.36 -20.43 -1.46
CA VAL A 105 12.23 -20.73 -0.58
C VAL A 105 10.91 -20.66 -1.35
N CYS A 106 10.71 -19.66 -2.21
CA CYS A 106 9.52 -19.57 -3.04
C CYS A 106 9.37 -20.78 -3.99
N ARG A 107 10.48 -21.23 -4.62
CA ARG A 107 10.50 -22.44 -5.46
C ARG A 107 10.17 -23.70 -4.65
N ALA A 108 10.77 -23.84 -3.46
CA ALA A 108 10.52 -24.96 -2.54
C ALA A 108 9.06 -25.02 -2.08
N LEU A 109 8.38 -23.88 -1.95
CA LEU A 109 6.94 -23.80 -1.68
C LEU A 109 6.07 -24.22 -2.88
N GLY A 110 6.66 -24.38 -4.07
CA GLY A 110 5.96 -24.75 -5.29
C GLY A 110 5.40 -23.57 -6.11
N LEU A 111 5.90 -22.36 -5.85
CA LEU A 111 5.55 -21.18 -6.66
C LEU A 111 6.30 -21.21 -8.00
N ALA A 112 5.59 -20.90 -9.09
CA ALA A 112 6.14 -20.75 -10.43
C ALA A 112 5.26 -19.80 -11.28
N PRO A 113 5.87 -18.82 -12.01
CA PRO A 113 7.30 -18.55 -12.10
C PRO A 113 7.87 -17.88 -10.83
N VAL A 114 9.18 -17.97 -10.61
CA VAL A 114 9.93 -17.19 -9.61
C VAL A 114 10.97 -16.35 -10.34
N ARG A 115 10.81 -15.03 -10.24
CA ARG A 115 11.71 -14.06 -10.87
C ARG A 115 12.47 -13.26 -9.82
N VAL A 116 13.72 -12.96 -10.09
CA VAL A 116 14.55 -12.04 -9.30
C VAL A 116 14.82 -10.82 -10.18
N ALA A 117 14.37 -9.65 -9.74
CA ALA A 117 14.64 -8.38 -10.40
C ALA A 117 15.69 -7.62 -9.57
N THR A 118 16.78 -7.23 -10.20
CA THR A 118 17.80 -6.37 -9.58
C THR A 118 17.47 -4.92 -9.89
N LEU A 119 17.36 -4.09 -8.84
CA LEU A 119 17.22 -2.65 -9.04
C LEU A 119 18.60 -2.05 -9.31
N ASP A 120 18.71 -1.34 -10.42
CA ASP A 120 19.82 -0.40 -10.61
C ASP A 120 19.51 0.85 -9.77
N PRO A 121 20.35 1.18 -8.76
CA PRO A 121 20.15 2.37 -7.94
C PRO A 121 20.25 3.68 -8.73
N GLY A 122 20.66 3.66 -9.99
CA GLY A 122 20.71 4.76 -10.96
C GLY A 122 21.10 6.15 -10.43
N PRO A 123 21.49 7.12 -11.23
CA PRO A 123 21.78 8.47 -10.77
C PRO A 123 20.53 9.13 -10.20
N ALA A 124 20.73 9.92 -9.13
CA ALA A 124 19.66 10.61 -8.40
C ALA A 124 18.85 11.56 -9.30
N ARG A 125 17.71 11.08 -9.83
CA ARG A 125 16.74 11.92 -10.55
C ARG A 125 15.49 12.06 -9.69
N GLY A 126 15.20 13.26 -9.20
CA GLY A 126 13.98 13.59 -8.44
C GLY A 126 14.20 13.94 -6.96
N GLY A 127 13.29 14.71 -6.36
CA GLY A 127 13.39 15.34 -5.03
C GLY A 127 13.13 14.45 -3.82
N GLY A 128 13.04 13.11 -3.96
CA GLY A 128 12.87 12.17 -2.86
C GLY A 128 14.21 11.64 -2.33
N GLY A 129 14.30 11.39 -1.01
CA GLY A 129 15.48 10.75 -0.41
C GLY A 129 15.71 9.32 -0.95
N PRO A 130 16.89 8.70 -0.67
CA PRO A 130 17.25 7.37 -1.17
C PRO A 130 16.19 6.29 -0.90
N GLU A 131 15.54 6.35 0.26
CA GLU A 131 14.49 5.41 0.66
C GLU A 131 13.22 5.54 -0.19
N ALA A 132 12.78 6.77 -0.48
CA ALA A 132 11.61 7.00 -1.32
C ALA A 132 11.85 6.43 -2.72
N ARG A 133 13.04 6.68 -3.28
CA ARG A 133 13.46 6.14 -4.59
C ARG A 133 13.53 4.61 -4.59
N ALA A 134 14.13 4.00 -3.56
CA ALA A 134 14.19 2.54 -3.44
C ALA A 134 12.78 1.93 -3.32
N ARG A 135 11.85 2.61 -2.64
CA ARG A 135 10.46 2.19 -2.54
C ARG A 135 9.73 2.30 -3.88
N ASP A 136 9.91 3.43 -4.59
CA ASP A 136 9.29 3.65 -5.90
C ASP A 136 9.86 2.70 -6.95
N GLY A 137 11.18 2.51 -6.97
CA GLY A 137 11.85 1.53 -7.81
C GLY A 137 11.36 0.10 -7.56
N ARG A 138 11.19 -0.29 -6.28
CA ARG A 138 10.62 -1.60 -5.93
C ARG A 138 9.20 -1.75 -6.45
N HIS A 139 8.36 -0.72 -6.31
CA HIS A 139 6.99 -0.77 -6.83
C HIS A 139 6.97 -0.86 -8.36
N ALA A 140 7.83 -0.10 -9.05
CA ALA A 140 7.96 -0.15 -10.50
C ALA A 140 8.39 -1.55 -10.96
N ALA A 141 9.45 -2.13 -10.39
CA ALA A 141 9.92 -3.47 -10.71
C ALA A 141 8.87 -4.56 -10.48
N LEU A 142 8.07 -4.44 -9.41
CA LEU A 142 6.97 -5.37 -9.14
C LEU A 142 5.86 -5.26 -10.20
N LEU A 143 5.51 -4.05 -10.62
CA LEU A 143 4.47 -3.84 -11.64
C LEU A 143 4.96 -4.23 -13.04
N GLU A 144 6.20 -3.95 -13.38
CA GLU A 144 6.84 -4.37 -14.63
C GLU A 144 6.94 -5.90 -14.71
N GLY A 145 7.42 -6.55 -13.64
CA GLY A 145 7.46 -7.99 -13.56
C GLY A 145 6.08 -8.64 -13.64
N ALA A 146 5.07 -8.01 -13.02
CA ALA A 146 3.69 -8.48 -13.11
C ALA A 146 3.12 -8.35 -14.53
N ALA A 147 3.40 -7.25 -15.21
CA ALA A 147 2.98 -7.04 -16.60
C ALA A 147 3.66 -8.04 -17.55
N ALA A 148 4.96 -8.27 -17.40
CA ALA A 148 5.72 -9.21 -18.20
C ALA A 148 5.21 -10.67 -18.08
N GLU A 149 4.72 -11.05 -16.91
CA GLU A 149 4.17 -12.40 -16.64
C GLU A 149 2.65 -12.47 -16.86
N GLY A 150 1.97 -11.38 -17.22
CA GLY A 150 0.52 -11.33 -17.38
C GLY A 150 -0.24 -11.60 -16.07
N ALA A 151 0.29 -11.17 -14.93
CA ALA A 151 -0.29 -11.45 -13.62
C ALA A 151 -1.55 -10.62 -13.35
N ALA A 152 -2.58 -11.24 -12.80
CA ALA A 152 -3.84 -10.60 -12.40
C ALA A 152 -3.72 -9.82 -11.08
N ALA A 153 -2.78 -10.19 -10.22
CA ALA A 153 -2.52 -9.52 -8.95
C ALA A 153 -1.09 -9.74 -8.45
N VAL A 154 -0.61 -8.81 -7.62
CA VAL A 154 0.64 -8.91 -6.86
C VAL A 154 0.35 -8.74 -5.38
N LEU A 155 0.70 -9.72 -4.56
CA LEU A 155 0.51 -9.71 -3.13
C LEU A 155 1.71 -9.10 -2.41
N LEU A 156 1.46 -8.24 -1.42
CA LEU A 156 2.48 -7.59 -0.59
C LEU A 156 2.23 -7.89 0.89
N GLY A 157 3.30 -8.23 1.62
CA GLY A 157 3.26 -8.68 3.01
C GLY A 157 3.18 -7.56 4.05
N HIS A 158 2.37 -6.52 3.83
CA HIS A 158 2.12 -5.51 4.87
C HIS A 158 1.14 -6.04 5.91
N THR A 159 1.45 -5.79 7.19
CA THR A 159 0.67 -6.25 8.34
C THR A 159 -0.08 -5.10 9.01
N ARG A 160 -0.88 -5.41 10.04
CA ARG A 160 -1.55 -4.44 10.89
C ARG A 160 -0.56 -3.52 11.62
N ASP A 161 0.60 -4.06 12.00
CA ASP A 161 1.66 -3.29 12.62
C ASP A 161 2.20 -2.22 11.66
N ASP A 162 2.39 -2.55 10.38
CA ASP A 162 2.80 -1.57 9.36
C ASP A 162 1.74 -0.47 9.16
N GLN A 163 0.46 -0.83 9.31
CA GLN A 163 -0.64 0.14 9.27
C GLN A 163 -0.56 1.13 10.44
N ALA A 164 -0.37 0.62 11.66
CA ALA A 164 -0.22 1.46 12.85
C ALA A 164 1.02 2.38 12.76
N GLU A 165 2.16 1.84 12.30
CA GLU A 165 3.37 2.63 12.05
C GLU A 165 3.10 3.78 11.06
N GLN A 166 2.39 3.49 9.97
CA GLN A 166 2.08 4.48 8.94
C GLN A 166 1.16 5.58 9.47
N VAL A 167 0.17 5.25 10.30
CA VAL A 167 -0.74 6.21 10.93
C VAL A 167 0.02 7.15 11.87
N LEU A 168 0.86 6.60 12.75
CA LEU A 168 1.66 7.41 13.68
C LEU A 168 2.62 8.34 12.95
N LEU A 169 3.28 7.86 11.90
CA LEU A 169 4.15 8.68 11.08
C LEU A 169 3.39 9.75 10.29
N ALA A 170 2.14 9.51 9.91
CA ALA A 170 1.30 10.50 9.26
C ALA A 170 0.81 11.56 10.25
N LEU A 171 0.42 11.18 11.48
CA LEU A 171 0.08 12.08 12.57
C LEU A 171 1.24 13.01 12.93
N ALA A 172 2.44 12.45 13.09
CA ALA A 172 3.64 13.21 13.41
C ALA A 172 4.01 14.26 12.35
N ARG A 173 3.53 14.11 11.11
CA ARG A 173 3.72 15.09 10.03
C ARG A 173 2.56 16.07 9.87
N GLY A 174 1.52 16.00 10.70
CA GLY A 174 0.31 16.81 10.53
C GLY A 174 -0.43 16.52 9.22
N SER A 175 -0.39 15.28 8.76
CA SER A 175 -1.00 14.90 7.47
C SER A 175 -2.52 14.86 7.58
N GLY A 176 -3.22 15.18 6.46
CA GLY A 176 -4.68 15.09 6.37
C GLY A 176 -5.21 13.65 6.30
N ALA A 177 -6.55 13.52 6.31
CA ALA A 177 -7.28 12.24 6.39
C ALA A 177 -6.79 11.18 5.40
N ARG A 178 -6.50 11.55 4.15
CA ARG A 178 -5.98 10.60 3.13
C ARG A 178 -4.67 9.92 3.52
N SER A 179 -3.76 10.65 4.16
CA SER A 179 -2.49 10.06 4.65
C SER A 179 -2.69 9.26 5.93
N LEU A 180 -3.64 9.66 6.79
CA LEU A 180 -4.04 8.95 7.99
C LEU A 180 -4.82 7.65 7.68
N ALA A 181 -5.47 7.57 6.51
CA ALA A 181 -6.06 6.35 5.98
C ALA A 181 -5.05 5.21 5.76
N GLY A 182 -3.75 5.49 5.96
CA GLY A 182 -2.67 4.50 5.98
C GLY A 182 -2.44 3.81 4.64
N ILE A 183 -2.08 2.53 4.71
CA ILE A 183 -1.77 1.69 3.54
C ILE A 183 -3.08 1.12 2.98
N PRO A 184 -3.43 1.34 1.70
CA PRO A 184 -4.65 0.78 1.14
C PRO A 184 -4.55 -0.74 0.96
N PRO A 185 -5.63 -1.51 1.20
CA PRO A 185 -5.63 -2.96 0.99
C PRO A 185 -5.44 -3.34 -0.47
N ARG A 186 -5.91 -2.49 -1.39
CA ARG A 186 -5.78 -2.67 -2.85
C ARG A 186 -5.41 -1.36 -3.53
N ARG A 187 -4.50 -1.44 -4.50
CA ARG A 187 -4.15 -0.32 -5.40
C ARG A 187 -3.72 -0.88 -6.76
N GLY A 188 -4.59 -0.80 -7.74
CA GLY A 188 -4.38 -1.45 -9.04
C GLY A 188 -4.18 -2.96 -8.86
N LEU A 189 -3.07 -3.51 -9.38
CA LEU A 189 -2.73 -4.92 -9.23
C LEU A 189 -2.22 -5.29 -7.82
N LEU A 190 -1.79 -4.33 -7.02
CA LEU A 190 -1.21 -4.58 -5.70
C LEU A 190 -2.31 -4.86 -4.67
N ARG A 191 -2.19 -5.96 -3.94
CA ARG A 191 -3.08 -6.38 -2.85
C ARG A 191 -2.29 -6.67 -1.58
N ARG A 192 -2.88 -6.41 -0.42
CA ARG A 192 -2.23 -6.56 0.89
C ARG A 192 -3.10 -7.38 1.83
N PRO A 193 -3.09 -8.71 1.68
CA PRO A 193 -4.00 -9.59 2.42
C PRO A 193 -3.82 -9.51 3.94
N LEU A 194 -2.58 -9.26 4.40
CA LEU A 194 -2.22 -9.37 5.82
C LEU A 194 -2.42 -8.08 6.63
N LEU A 195 -2.99 -7.02 6.05
CA LEU A 195 -3.21 -5.73 6.75
C LEU A 195 -4.07 -5.83 8.01
N GLY A 196 -4.96 -6.82 8.10
CA GLY A 196 -5.75 -7.10 9.30
C GLY A 196 -5.05 -7.98 10.33
N LEU A 197 -3.93 -8.61 9.98
CA LEU A 197 -3.22 -9.56 10.84
C LEU A 197 -2.03 -8.90 11.54
N PRO A 198 -1.82 -9.19 12.84
CA PRO A 198 -0.62 -8.74 13.53
C PRO A 198 0.62 -9.47 13.01
N ARG A 199 1.78 -8.84 13.07
CA ARG A 199 3.08 -9.43 12.70
C ARG A 199 3.39 -10.70 13.51
N ALA A 200 2.92 -10.79 14.75
CA ALA A 200 3.04 -12.01 15.53
C ALA A 200 2.42 -13.24 14.84
N THR A 201 1.31 -13.05 14.09
CA THR A 201 0.69 -14.14 13.32
C THR A 201 1.59 -14.58 12.16
N THR A 202 2.26 -13.69 11.45
CA THR A 202 3.16 -14.07 10.35
C THR A 202 4.40 -14.80 10.86
N LEU A 203 4.94 -14.37 12.00
CA LEU A 203 6.05 -15.07 12.69
C LEU A 203 5.63 -16.48 13.14
N ALA A 204 4.48 -16.61 13.79
CA ALA A 204 3.95 -17.90 14.21
C ALA A 204 3.66 -18.83 13.02
N ALA A 205 3.12 -18.29 11.92
CA ALA A 205 2.89 -19.06 10.69
C ALA A 205 4.20 -19.55 10.07
N CYS A 206 5.25 -18.73 10.03
CA CYS A 206 6.58 -19.17 9.58
C CYS A 206 7.13 -20.29 10.48
N ALA A 207 7.07 -20.14 11.79
CA ALA A 207 7.54 -21.16 12.73
C ALA A 207 6.76 -22.49 12.57
N ALA A 208 5.44 -22.43 12.45
CA ALA A 208 4.58 -23.61 12.26
C ALA A 208 4.84 -24.33 10.92
N LEU A 209 5.35 -23.62 9.92
CA LEU A 209 5.69 -24.14 8.59
C LEU A 209 7.17 -24.51 8.44
N GLY A 210 7.99 -24.33 9.49
CA GLY A 210 9.44 -24.56 9.43
C GLY A 210 10.17 -23.63 8.47
N LEU A 211 9.63 -22.44 8.23
CA LEU A 211 10.28 -21.42 7.41
C LEU A 211 11.25 -20.59 8.26
N GLU A 212 12.43 -20.31 7.71
CA GLU A 212 13.46 -19.49 8.36
C GLU A 212 13.50 -18.09 7.71
N PRO A 213 12.84 -17.09 8.28
CA PRO A 213 12.86 -15.74 7.73
C PRO A 213 14.25 -15.10 7.91
N TRP A 214 14.63 -14.30 6.92
CA TRP A 214 15.72 -13.39 7.08
C TRP A 214 15.31 -12.18 7.92
N HIS A 215 16.11 -11.86 8.93
CA HIS A 215 15.91 -10.68 9.75
C HIS A 215 16.85 -9.57 9.26
N ASP A 216 16.27 -8.52 8.68
CA ASP A 216 17.02 -7.36 8.22
C ASP A 216 17.61 -6.60 9.42
N PRO A 217 18.95 -6.51 9.52
CA PRO A 217 19.60 -5.80 10.61
C PRO A 217 19.24 -4.32 10.70
N THR A 218 18.79 -3.71 9.58
CA THR A 218 18.37 -2.31 9.55
C THR A 218 17.01 -2.08 10.21
N ASN A 219 16.22 -3.13 10.41
CA ASN A 219 14.98 -3.10 11.18
C ASN A 219 15.20 -3.21 12.70
N ALA A 220 16.44 -3.44 13.14
CA ALA A 220 16.79 -3.47 14.55
C ALA A 220 16.67 -2.08 15.17
N ASP A 221 16.56 -2.06 16.51
CA ASP A 221 16.43 -0.82 17.28
C ASP A 221 17.64 0.12 17.04
N PRO A 222 17.44 1.30 16.48
CA PRO A 222 18.53 2.24 16.21
C PRO A 222 19.19 2.80 17.48
N ARG A 223 18.54 2.68 18.66
CA ARG A 223 19.09 3.14 19.96
C ARG A 223 20.02 2.12 20.60
N HIS A 224 19.91 0.84 20.25
CA HIS A 224 20.68 -0.26 20.83
C HIS A 224 21.68 -0.87 19.85
N GLY A 225 22.39 -0.06 19.06
CA GLY A 225 23.46 -0.52 18.18
C GLY A 225 22.96 -1.17 16.89
N GLY A 226 21.70 -0.98 16.54
CA GLY A 226 21.22 -1.23 15.19
C GLY A 226 22.10 -0.41 14.24
N ARG A 227 22.78 -1.08 13.28
CA ARG A 227 23.62 -0.38 12.29
C ARG A 227 22.71 0.64 11.59
N THR A 228 22.96 1.92 11.86
CA THR A 228 22.43 3.00 11.06
C THR A 228 23.05 2.83 9.68
N ASP A 229 22.29 2.22 8.78
CA ASP A 229 22.69 2.20 7.37
C ASP A 229 22.64 3.65 6.88
N PRO A 230 23.77 4.26 6.50
CA PRO A 230 23.77 5.61 5.96
C PRO A 230 22.94 5.72 4.67
N SER A 231 22.65 4.58 3.99
CA SER A 231 21.72 4.51 2.86
C SER A 231 20.25 4.39 3.28
N GLY A 232 19.95 3.99 4.53
CA GLY A 232 18.62 4.02 5.13
C GLY A 232 18.28 5.44 5.51
N GLY A 233 17.51 6.15 4.67
CA GLY A 233 17.08 7.52 4.91
C GLY A 233 16.35 7.71 6.23
N ALA A 234 16.20 8.97 6.67
CA ALA A 234 15.53 9.36 7.93
C ALA A 234 14.12 8.73 8.12
N GLY A 235 13.46 8.29 7.06
CA GLY A 235 12.16 7.61 7.09
C GLY A 235 12.23 6.19 7.63
N HIS A 236 13.24 5.41 7.23
CA HIS A 236 13.43 4.03 7.72
C HIS A 236 13.76 4.02 9.21
N GLN A 237 14.66 4.92 9.64
CA GLN A 237 14.98 5.08 11.05
C GLN A 237 13.76 5.47 11.90
N ARG A 238 12.88 6.35 11.39
CA ARG A 238 11.64 6.71 12.09
C ARG A 238 10.68 5.53 12.22
N ARG A 239 10.57 4.68 11.21
CA ARG A 239 9.76 3.44 11.29
C ARG A 239 10.33 2.47 12.30
N ALA A 240 11.65 2.25 12.29
CA ALA A 240 12.31 1.40 13.27
C ALA A 240 12.09 1.93 14.71
N LEU A 241 12.18 3.24 14.94
CA LEU A 241 11.88 3.86 16.22
C LEU A 241 10.40 3.69 16.63
N VAL A 242 9.46 3.89 15.72
CA VAL A 242 8.03 3.69 16.01
C VAL A 242 7.78 2.24 16.40
N ARG A 243 8.36 1.30 15.68
CA ARG A 243 8.21 -0.14 15.92
C ARG A 243 8.86 -0.60 17.23
N ALA A 244 10.09 -0.16 17.49
CA ALA A 244 10.88 -0.66 18.62
C ALA A 244 10.53 0.04 19.94
N HIS A 245 10.04 1.27 19.90
CA HIS A 245 9.82 2.07 21.10
C HIS A 245 8.43 2.65 21.22
N LEU A 246 7.94 3.38 20.21
CA LEU A 246 6.73 4.16 20.38
C LEU A 246 5.48 3.29 20.50
N LEU A 247 5.29 2.32 19.61
CA LEU A 247 4.16 1.39 19.68
C LEU A 247 4.18 0.56 20.97
N PRO A 248 5.30 -0.07 21.39
CA PRO A 248 5.36 -0.78 22.66
C PRO A 248 5.07 0.13 23.88
N ALA A 249 5.56 1.37 23.90
CA ALA A 249 5.26 2.31 24.97
C ALA A 249 3.76 2.67 25.02
N LEU A 250 3.16 2.94 23.86
CA LEU A 250 1.71 3.21 23.79
C LEU A 250 0.88 2.00 24.24
N GLU A 251 1.27 0.77 23.88
CA GLU A 251 0.60 -0.46 24.35
C GLU A 251 0.76 -0.66 25.87
N ALA A 252 1.91 -0.28 26.43
CA ALA A 252 2.15 -0.37 27.86
C ALA A 252 1.35 0.68 28.66
N ASP A 253 1.33 1.91 28.19
CA ASP A 253 0.75 3.06 28.92
C ASP A 253 -0.77 3.19 28.71
N LEU A 254 -1.27 2.91 27.51
CA LEU A 254 -2.68 3.04 27.14
C LEU A 254 -3.44 1.69 27.13
N GLY A 255 -2.74 0.60 27.39
CA GLY A 255 -3.28 -0.74 27.38
C GLY A 255 -3.16 -1.45 26.02
N PRO A 256 -3.41 -2.77 25.99
CA PRO A 256 -3.25 -3.59 24.79
C PRO A 256 -4.29 -3.23 23.71
N GLY A 257 -3.88 -3.26 22.46
CA GLY A 257 -4.74 -3.06 21.29
C GLY A 257 -4.62 -1.70 20.60
N VAL A 258 -3.64 -0.87 20.98
CA VAL A 258 -3.38 0.43 20.34
C VAL A 258 -3.10 0.25 18.83
N ALA A 259 -2.27 -0.69 18.43
CA ALA A 259 -2.00 -0.96 17.02
C ALA A 259 -3.28 -1.34 16.24
N ALA A 260 -4.16 -2.14 16.87
CA ALA A 260 -5.45 -2.49 16.29
C ALA A 260 -6.40 -1.29 16.20
N ALA A 261 -6.40 -0.41 17.21
CA ALA A 261 -7.21 0.81 17.22
C ALA A 261 -6.76 1.79 16.12
N LEU A 262 -5.45 2.00 15.96
CA LEU A 262 -4.88 2.83 14.90
C LEU A 262 -5.24 2.28 13.50
N ALA A 263 -5.17 0.97 13.31
CA ALA A 263 -5.57 0.33 12.06
C ALA A 263 -7.07 0.54 11.76
N ARG A 264 -7.95 0.35 12.74
CA ARG A 264 -9.40 0.63 12.59
C ARG A 264 -9.66 2.10 12.23
N SER A 265 -8.99 3.04 12.91
CA SER A 265 -9.11 4.46 12.58
C SER A 265 -8.69 4.76 11.15
N ALA A 266 -7.62 4.10 10.67
CA ALA A 266 -7.18 4.24 9.28
C ALA A 266 -8.22 3.69 8.28
N ASP A 267 -8.90 2.60 8.60
CA ASP A 267 -9.93 2.02 7.74
C ASP A 267 -11.16 2.94 7.65
N LEU A 268 -11.65 3.48 8.77
CA LEU A 268 -12.74 4.46 8.80
C LEU A 268 -12.38 5.73 8.01
N LEU A 269 -11.18 6.29 8.26
CA LEU A 269 -10.70 7.46 7.52
C LEU A 269 -10.53 7.19 6.02
N ARG A 270 -10.30 5.94 5.62
CA ARG A 270 -10.21 5.57 4.21
C ARG A 270 -11.57 5.62 3.54
N GLU A 271 -12.61 5.06 4.18
CA GLU A 271 -13.98 5.11 3.68
C GLU A 271 -14.44 6.56 3.48
N ASP A 272 -14.20 7.42 4.46
CA ASP A 272 -14.50 8.85 4.37
C ASP A 272 -13.71 9.55 3.25
N ALA A 273 -12.41 9.27 3.17
CA ALA A 273 -11.54 9.89 2.16
C ALA A 273 -11.89 9.45 0.74
N ASP A 274 -12.24 8.17 0.53
CA ASP A 274 -12.62 7.62 -0.76
C ASP A 274 -13.94 8.22 -1.25
N LEU A 275 -14.94 8.38 -0.35
CA LEU A 275 -16.19 9.08 -0.66
C LEU A 275 -15.94 10.54 -1.03
N LEU A 276 -15.16 11.26 -0.24
CA LEU A 276 -14.85 12.67 -0.51
C LEU A 276 -14.03 12.86 -1.80
N GLU A 277 -13.17 11.92 -2.17
CA GLU A 277 -12.46 11.96 -3.45
C GLU A 277 -13.42 11.71 -4.62
N HIS A 278 -14.34 10.75 -4.49
CA HIS A 278 -15.37 10.51 -5.50
C HIS A 278 -16.22 11.75 -5.75
N LEU A 279 -16.75 12.36 -4.70
CA LEU A 279 -17.52 13.59 -4.79
C LEU A 279 -16.72 14.77 -5.35
N ALA A 280 -15.42 14.84 -5.05
CA ALA A 280 -14.53 15.86 -5.62
C ALA A 280 -14.26 15.64 -7.10
N ASP A 281 -14.16 14.40 -7.57
CA ASP A 281 -14.04 14.07 -9.00
C ASP A 281 -15.33 14.40 -9.76
N GLU A 282 -16.50 14.18 -9.16
CA GLU A 282 -17.78 14.63 -9.74
C GLU A 282 -17.87 16.15 -9.84
N LEU A 283 -17.46 16.87 -8.78
CA LEU A 283 -17.37 18.34 -8.78
C LEU A 283 -16.45 18.84 -9.89
N LEU A 284 -15.26 18.24 -10.00
CA LEU A 284 -14.29 18.57 -11.04
C LEU A 284 -14.84 18.37 -12.44
N ALA A 285 -15.56 17.26 -12.66
CA ALA A 285 -16.20 16.98 -13.94
C ALA A 285 -17.32 17.98 -14.25
N ARG A 286 -18.13 18.39 -13.26
CA ARG A 286 -19.17 19.43 -13.43
C ARG A 286 -18.56 20.78 -13.76
N ALA A 287 -17.56 21.23 -13.00
CA ALA A 287 -16.88 22.50 -13.23
C ALA A 287 -16.18 22.55 -14.61
N ALA A 288 -15.62 21.43 -15.06
CA ALA A 288 -15.01 21.33 -16.38
C ALA A 288 -16.06 21.35 -17.52
N ARG A 289 -17.25 20.77 -17.32
CA ARG A 289 -18.34 20.87 -18.30
C ARG A 289 -18.87 22.31 -18.39
N ALA A 290 -19.23 22.92 -17.26
CA ALA A 290 -19.71 24.29 -17.21
C ALA A 290 -18.73 25.30 -17.86
N ALA A 291 -17.42 25.11 -17.66
CA ALA A 291 -16.41 25.92 -18.31
C ALA A 291 -16.40 25.81 -19.86
N ARG A 292 -16.84 24.68 -20.41
CA ARG A 292 -16.95 24.48 -21.87
C ARG A 292 -18.24 25.09 -22.45
N ASP A 293 -19.34 25.03 -21.68
CA ASP A 293 -20.67 25.46 -22.12
C ASP A 293 -20.82 26.98 -22.18
N VAL A 294 -19.96 27.74 -21.48
CA VAL A 294 -19.87 29.21 -21.65
C VAL A 294 -19.19 29.54 -22.96
N ALA A 295 -19.99 30.03 -23.92
CA ALA A 295 -19.50 30.41 -25.25
C ALA A 295 -18.32 31.43 -25.19
N PRO A 296 -17.36 31.37 -26.11
CA PRO A 296 -16.19 32.29 -26.13
C PRO A 296 -16.53 33.76 -26.43
N GLY A 297 -17.81 34.08 -26.59
CA GLY A 297 -18.26 35.40 -27.02
C GLY A 297 -18.75 36.39 -25.95
N ALA A 298 -18.79 36.04 -24.66
CA ALA A 298 -19.36 36.89 -23.60
C ALA A 298 -18.34 37.84 -22.92
N ALA A 299 -17.07 37.86 -23.33
CA ALA A 299 -16.04 38.75 -22.79
C ALA A 299 -15.47 39.67 -23.85
N ALA A 300 -16.22 40.71 -24.21
CA ALA A 300 -15.67 41.86 -24.96
C ALA A 300 -14.58 42.52 -24.10
N GLY A 301 -13.30 42.30 -24.45
CA GLY A 301 -12.14 42.91 -23.78
C GLY A 301 -11.03 41.94 -23.34
N ALA A 302 -11.08 40.64 -23.64
CA ALA A 302 -10.01 39.73 -23.33
C ALA A 302 -8.86 39.80 -24.35
N ASP A 303 -7.64 39.95 -23.84
CA ASP A 303 -6.41 39.88 -24.62
C ASP A 303 -6.30 38.50 -25.32
N PRO A 304 -6.25 38.44 -26.68
CA PRO A 304 -6.15 37.15 -27.40
C PRO A 304 -4.87 36.38 -27.14
N ALA A 305 -3.87 36.96 -26.44
CA ALA A 305 -2.67 36.27 -25.97
C ALA A 305 -2.94 35.34 -24.77
N ALA A 306 -4.18 35.30 -24.26
CA ALA A 306 -4.55 34.54 -23.06
C ALA A 306 -5.11 33.13 -23.31
N GLU A 307 -5.26 32.70 -24.56
CA GLU A 307 -5.69 31.32 -24.87
C GLU A 307 -4.51 30.34 -24.78
N PRO A 308 -4.64 29.22 -24.01
CA PRO A 308 -3.59 28.22 -23.98
C PRO A 308 -3.45 27.57 -25.35
N SER A 309 -2.22 27.51 -25.87
CA SER A 309 -1.91 26.80 -27.11
C SER A 309 -2.42 25.35 -27.02
N ALA A 310 -3.16 24.93 -28.05
CA ALA A 310 -3.77 23.61 -28.18
C ALA A 310 -2.70 22.48 -28.29
N GLY A 311 -2.02 22.14 -27.22
CA GLY A 311 -0.98 21.11 -27.21
C GLY A 311 -0.49 20.72 -25.84
N ALA A 312 -0.76 21.51 -24.82
CA ALA A 312 -0.39 21.21 -23.44
C ALA A 312 -1.63 20.76 -22.64
N ALA A 313 -1.45 19.86 -21.67
CA ALA A 313 -2.51 19.42 -20.78
C ALA A 313 -3.05 20.62 -19.97
N SER A 314 -4.04 21.33 -20.51
CA SER A 314 -4.68 22.47 -19.86
C SER A 314 -6.02 22.05 -19.27
N VAL A 315 -6.33 22.52 -18.05
CA VAL A 315 -7.59 22.27 -17.35
C VAL A 315 -8.30 23.60 -17.14
N ALA A 316 -9.51 23.75 -17.69
CA ALA A 316 -10.37 24.91 -17.46
C ALA A 316 -11.56 24.52 -16.61
N LEU A 317 -11.85 25.28 -15.56
CA LEU A 317 -12.92 25.00 -14.59
C LEU A 317 -13.74 26.27 -14.36
N ASP A 318 -15.06 26.11 -14.27
CA ASP A 318 -15.95 27.19 -13.90
C ASP A 318 -15.75 27.54 -12.41
N ALA A 319 -15.46 28.81 -12.13
CA ALA A 319 -15.13 29.28 -10.80
C ALA A 319 -16.36 29.35 -9.87
N ASP A 320 -17.55 29.60 -10.39
CA ASP A 320 -18.77 29.73 -9.61
C ASP A 320 -19.29 28.36 -9.17
N VAL A 321 -19.21 27.35 -10.06
CA VAL A 321 -19.48 25.96 -9.71
C VAL A 321 -18.55 25.47 -8.59
N LEU A 322 -17.26 25.85 -8.64
CA LEU A 322 -16.31 25.53 -7.58
C LEU A 322 -16.62 26.31 -6.30
N ALA A 323 -16.92 27.61 -6.39
CA ALA A 323 -17.18 28.48 -5.23
C ALA A 323 -18.40 27.99 -4.42
N ALA A 324 -19.44 27.50 -5.09
CA ALA A 324 -20.65 26.98 -4.46
C ALA A 324 -20.42 25.66 -3.69
N ALA A 325 -19.31 24.95 -3.93
CA ALA A 325 -19.06 23.68 -3.29
C ALA A 325 -18.40 23.83 -1.90
N PRO A 326 -18.62 22.86 -0.97
CA PRO A 326 -17.93 22.82 0.30
C PRO A 326 -16.40 22.82 0.13
N ALA A 327 -15.68 23.52 1.03
CA ALA A 327 -14.23 23.66 0.96
C ALA A 327 -13.47 22.33 0.90
N ALA A 328 -13.98 21.31 1.60
CA ALA A 328 -13.38 19.97 1.60
C ALA A 328 -13.38 19.31 0.23
N LEU A 329 -14.45 19.48 -0.56
CA LEU A 329 -14.56 18.96 -1.93
C LEU A 329 -13.78 19.84 -2.91
N ARG A 330 -13.98 21.16 -2.80
CA ARG A 330 -13.34 22.13 -3.68
C ARG A 330 -11.81 22.01 -3.66
N ARG A 331 -11.18 21.94 -2.47
CA ARG A 331 -9.73 21.80 -2.35
C ARG A 331 -9.21 20.47 -2.92
N ARG A 332 -9.98 19.39 -2.78
CA ARG A 332 -9.65 18.10 -3.42
C ARG A 332 -9.74 18.18 -4.94
N ALA A 333 -10.81 18.77 -5.46
CA ALA A 333 -11.00 18.97 -6.90
C ALA A 333 -9.87 19.84 -7.49
N LEU A 334 -9.50 20.92 -6.81
CA LEU A 334 -8.39 21.80 -7.22
C LEU A 334 -7.04 21.07 -7.22
N ARG A 335 -6.79 20.23 -6.21
CA ARG A 335 -5.58 19.38 -6.19
C ARG A 335 -5.57 18.37 -7.33
N ALA A 336 -6.70 17.72 -7.60
CA ALA A 336 -6.84 16.80 -8.73
C ALA A 336 -6.66 17.50 -10.07
N ALA A 337 -7.19 18.71 -10.21
CA ALA A 337 -7.00 19.57 -11.40
C ALA A 337 -5.52 19.91 -11.64
N ALA A 338 -4.79 20.29 -10.58
CA ALA A 338 -3.36 20.58 -10.66
C ALA A 338 -2.56 19.36 -11.16
N VAL A 339 -2.88 18.17 -10.64
CA VAL A 339 -2.24 16.91 -11.07
C VAL A 339 -2.57 16.58 -12.53
N ARG A 340 -3.83 16.80 -12.97
CA ARG A 340 -4.23 16.61 -14.38
C ARG A 340 -3.53 17.59 -15.31
N ALA A 341 -3.20 18.80 -14.82
CA ALA A 341 -2.42 19.80 -15.58
C ALA A 341 -0.90 19.52 -15.59
N GLY A 342 -0.45 18.44 -14.96
CA GLY A 342 0.95 17.98 -14.98
C GLY A 342 1.74 18.19 -13.68
N ALA A 343 1.13 18.71 -12.61
CA ALA A 343 1.82 18.82 -11.33
C ALA A 343 2.05 17.44 -10.69
N PRO A 344 3.28 17.12 -10.20
CA PRO A 344 3.53 15.86 -9.51
C PRO A 344 2.66 15.72 -8.26
N ALA A 345 1.89 14.64 -8.19
CA ALA A 345 0.88 14.44 -7.14
C ALA A 345 1.43 14.49 -5.71
N GLY A 346 2.70 14.06 -5.52
CA GLY A 346 3.40 14.08 -4.23
C GLY A 346 3.81 15.47 -3.76
N ASP A 347 3.98 16.42 -4.69
CA ASP A 347 4.53 17.75 -4.42
C ASP A 347 3.44 18.81 -4.25
N VAL A 348 2.18 18.52 -4.65
CA VAL A 348 1.04 19.43 -4.45
C VAL A 348 0.63 19.42 -2.98
N SER A 349 1.09 20.41 -2.23
CA SER A 349 0.84 20.58 -0.80
C SER A 349 -0.53 21.19 -0.50
N ALA A 350 -0.93 21.17 0.80
CA ALA A 350 -2.13 21.86 1.27
C ALA A 350 -2.07 23.38 1.03
N ALA A 351 -0.87 23.98 1.09
CA ALA A 351 -0.67 25.39 0.78
C ALA A 351 -0.96 25.71 -0.70
N HIS A 352 -0.54 24.86 -1.63
CA HIS A 352 -0.87 24.99 -3.04
C HIS A 352 -2.38 24.91 -3.28
N ALA A 353 -3.05 23.93 -2.64
CA ALA A 353 -4.50 23.80 -2.73
C ALA A 353 -5.24 25.03 -2.14
N ALA A 354 -4.76 25.58 -1.03
CA ALA A 354 -5.32 26.79 -0.45
C ALA A 354 -5.10 28.04 -1.31
N ALA A 355 -3.95 28.16 -1.96
CA ALA A 355 -3.67 29.27 -2.88
C ALA A 355 -4.60 29.22 -4.11
N LEU A 356 -4.83 28.04 -4.68
CA LEU A 356 -5.83 27.85 -5.76
C LEU A 356 -7.26 28.14 -5.26
N ASP A 357 -7.59 27.72 -4.03
CA ASP A 357 -8.89 27.95 -3.40
C ASP A 357 -9.16 29.47 -3.26
N ALA A 358 -8.14 30.26 -2.93
CA ALA A 358 -8.23 31.71 -2.84
C ALA A 358 -8.50 32.39 -4.21
N LEU A 359 -8.02 31.83 -5.31
CA LEU A 359 -8.39 32.30 -6.66
C LEU A 359 -9.88 32.12 -6.95
N VAL A 360 -10.52 31.10 -6.33
CA VAL A 360 -11.95 30.82 -6.50
C VAL A 360 -12.80 31.67 -5.56
N THR A 361 -12.43 31.72 -4.27
CA THR A 361 -13.30 32.25 -3.19
C THR A 361 -13.01 33.68 -2.77
N ALA A 362 -11.80 34.17 -3.04
CA ALA A 362 -11.31 35.48 -2.61
C ALA A 362 -10.58 36.20 -3.76
N TRP A 363 -11.17 36.18 -4.97
CA TRP A 363 -10.60 36.81 -6.13
C TRP A 363 -10.57 38.34 -6.01
N ARG A 364 -9.39 38.94 -6.19
CA ARG A 364 -9.14 40.39 -6.14
C ARG A 364 -8.29 40.87 -7.33
N GLY A 365 -8.19 40.10 -8.40
CA GLY A 365 -7.25 40.38 -9.48
C GLY A 365 -5.82 39.94 -9.22
N GLN A 366 -5.59 39.08 -8.20
CA GLN A 366 -4.26 38.54 -7.89
C GLN A 366 -3.68 37.74 -9.06
N GLY A 367 -2.35 37.79 -9.16
CA GLY A 367 -1.60 37.07 -10.19
C GLY A 367 -1.70 35.57 -10.08
N PRO A 368 -1.05 34.85 -11.01
CA PRO A 368 -1.11 33.40 -11.08
C PRO A 368 -0.44 32.73 -9.87
N VAL A 369 -0.96 31.56 -9.53
CA VAL A 369 -0.40 30.66 -8.50
C VAL A 369 0.54 29.67 -9.16
N ARG A 370 1.81 29.67 -8.79
CA ARG A 370 2.81 28.69 -9.26
C ARG A 370 2.68 27.41 -8.47
N LEU A 371 2.70 26.28 -9.20
CA LEU A 371 2.59 24.92 -8.69
C LEU A 371 3.85 24.11 -9.05
N PRO A 372 4.12 23.01 -8.34
CA PRO A 372 5.18 22.10 -8.73
C PRO A 372 5.02 21.56 -10.15
N GLY A 373 6.14 21.19 -10.80
CA GLY A 373 6.12 20.67 -12.16
C GLY A 373 5.92 21.75 -13.23
N ALA A 374 6.28 23.00 -12.92
CA ALA A 374 6.09 24.15 -13.81
C ALA A 374 4.62 24.30 -14.29
N VAL A 375 3.67 24.03 -13.43
CA VAL A 375 2.25 24.30 -13.65
C VAL A 375 1.87 25.62 -13.01
N GLU A 376 0.96 26.35 -13.63
CA GLU A 376 0.43 27.63 -13.18
C GLU A 376 -1.09 27.60 -13.15
N GLY A 377 -1.68 28.13 -12.07
CA GLY A 377 -3.12 28.34 -11.93
C GLY A 377 -3.46 29.83 -11.96
N ARG A 378 -4.38 30.27 -12.84
CA ARG A 378 -4.85 31.64 -12.93
C ARG A 378 -6.37 31.70 -13.06
N ARG A 379 -6.98 32.78 -12.58
CA ARG A 379 -8.39 33.07 -12.82
C ARG A 379 -8.53 34.10 -13.90
N ALA A 380 -9.34 33.83 -14.93
CA ALA A 380 -9.69 34.76 -16.01
C ALA A 380 -11.13 34.50 -16.46
N CYS A 381 -11.91 35.54 -16.69
CA CYS A 381 -13.27 35.48 -17.27
C CYS A 381 -14.18 34.43 -16.58
N GLY A 382 -14.24 34.43 -15.24
CA GLY A 382 -15.06 33.46 -14.47
C GLY A 382 -14.53 32.03 -14.43
N ARG A 383 -13.38 31.77 -15.04
CA ARG A 383 -12.76 30.42 -15.11
C ARG A 383 -11.46 30.36 -14.33
N LEU A 384 -11.20 29.22 -13.72
CA LEU A 384 -9.88 28.85 -13.22
C LEU A 384 -9.19 28.02 -14.30
N LEU A 385 -8.04 28.49 -14.75
CA LEU A 385 -7.22 27.86 -15.77
C LEU A 385 -5.95 27.31 -15.13
N LEU A 386 -5.65 26.03 -15.35
CA LEU A 386 -4.39 25.41 -14.95
C LEU A 386 -3.70 24.90 -16.20
N ALA A 387 -2.45 25.29 -16.39
CA ALA A 387 -1.65 24.90 -17.55
C ALA A 387 -0.16 24.89 -17.19
N PRO A 388 0.71 24.26 -18.00
CA PRO A 388 2.14 24.48 -17.90
C PRO A 388 2.47 25.95 -17.97
N ALA A 389 3.37 26.42 -17.08
CA ALA A 389 3.83 27.81 -17.07
C ALA A 389 4.52 28.14 -18.40
N PRO A 390 4.34 29.34 -18.96
CA PRO A 390 5.09 29.77 -20.13
C PRO A 390 6.59 29.75 -19.80
N ARG A 391 7.40 29.32 -20.75
CA ARG A 391 8.86 29.27 -20.65
C ARG A 391 9.47 30.66 -20.75
#